data_cd3435ed1e5b4c66199d8f0b29606f8f
#
_entry.id   cd3435ed1e5b4c66199d8f0b29606f8f
#
_cell.length_a   1.000
_cell.length_b   1.000
_cell.length_c   1.000
_cell.angle_alpha   90.00
_cell.angle_beta   90.00
_cell.angle_gamma   90.00
#
_symmetry.space_group_name_H-M   'P 1'
#
loop_
_entity.id
_entity.type
_entity.pdbx_description
1 polymer ?
#
loop_
_entity_poly.entity_id
_entity_poly.type
_entity_poly.pdbx_seq_one_letter_code
_entity_poly.pdbx_strand_id
1 'polypeptide(L)'
;IEMVLFKNQLLDKNVSDIINLHQYAGEFVGKPITIFDSVEIAKVILSLDLPPAKLDLGKLTYEYRLEDEKYPDARYFVMDKLKKAKSSKEIQPKDVVLYGFGRIGRLLAREMMSKIGKGQQLRLRAIVTRDKNDAVLLEKRASLLRYDSVHGDFEGSVSADPGSNALIINGTTVHIITANSPEEIDYTAYGINDALVIDNTGAFTTEEALARHLTSKGADKVLLTAPGKGVPNIVYG
;
A
#
# COMPACT_ATOMS: atom_id res chain seq x y z
N ILE A 1 -8.86 -6.69 -4.32
CA ILE A 1 -9.98 -6.55 -3.36
C ILE A 1 -9.57 -7.25 -2.09
N GLU A 2 -9.57 -6.54 -0.97
CA GLU A 2 -9.37 -7.10 0.35
C GLU A 2 -10.73 -7.55 0.90
N MET A 3 -10.80 -8.78 1.44
CA MET A 3 -12.03 -9.30 2.04
C MET A 3 -11.87 -9.40 3.56
N VAL A 4 -12.91 -9.00 4.27
CA VAL A 4 -13.02 -9.16 5.73
C VAL A 4 -14.32 -9.92 6.07
N LEU A 5 -14.34 -10.54 7.23
CA LEU A 5 -15.52 -11.18 7.81
C LEU A 5 -15.84 -10.46 9.12
N PHE A 6 -16.82 -9.53 9.09
CA PHE A 6 -17.17 -8.66 10.21
C PHE A 6 -15.91 -8.01 10.84
N LYS A 7 -15.18 -7.22 10.06
CA LYS A 7 -13.94 -6.52 10.41
C LYS A 7 -12.68 -7.40 10.54
N ASN A 8 -12.80 -8.72 10.66
CA ASN A 8 -11.64 -9.62 10.71
C ASN A 8 -11.11 -9.86 9.30
N GLN A 9 -9.82 -9.64 9.08
CA GLN A 9 -9.17 -9.89 7.80
C GLN A 9 -9.14 -11.38 7.48
N LEU A 10 -9.40 -11.73 6.21
CA LEU A 10 -9.31 -13.10 5.70
C LEU A 10 -7.96 -13.41 5.03
N LEU A 11 -7.17 -12.36 4.75
CA LEU A 11 -5.85 -12.51 4.14
C LEU A 11 -4.91 -13.24 5.11
N ASP A 12 -4.12 -14.18 4.57
CA ASP A 12 -3.11 -14.99 5.29
C ASP A 12 -3.66 -15.79 6.47
N LYS A 13 -4.96 -16.13 6.45
CA LYS A 13 -5.59 -17.01 7.43
C LYS A 13 -5.52 -18.45 6.99
N ASN A 14 -5.20 -19.34 7.93
CA ASN A 14 -5.28 -20.77 7.70
C ASN A 14 -6.75 -21.27 7.75
N VAL A 15 -6.97 -22.53 7.35
CA VAL A 15 -8.31 -23.11 7.28
C VAL A 15 -9.04 -23.07 8.63
N SER A 16 -8.33 -23.38 9.71
CA SER A 16 -8.92 -23.39 11.06
C SER A 16 -9.35 -21.99 11.49
N ASP A 17 -8.54 -20.98 11.18
CA ASP A 17 -8.89 -19.59 11.47
C ASP A 17 -10.15 -19.16 10.72
N ILE A 18 -10.25 -19.52 9.43
CA ILE A 18 -11.44 -19.20 8.61
C ILE A 18 -12.69 -19.86 9.19
N ILE A 19 -12.60 -21.14 9.61
CA ILE A 19 -13.71 -21.85 10.25
C ILE A 19 -14.14 -21.14 11.55
N ASN A 20 -13.18 -20.84 12.41
CA ASN A 20 -13.45 -20.16 13.69
C ASN A 20 -14.07 -18.76 13.48
N LEU A 21 -13.60 -18.01 12.48
CA LEU A 21 -14.17 -16.72 12.13
C LEU A 21 -15.63 -16.83 11.68
N HIS A 22 -16.01 -17.88 10.94
CA HIS A 22 -17.40 -18.11 10.54
C HIS A 22 -18.28 -18.52 11.73
N GLN A 23 -17.78 -19.33 12.66
CA GLN A 23 -18.48 -19.66 13.88
C GLN A 23 -18.75 -18.41 14.73
N TYR A 24 -17.70 -17.62 14.96
CA TYR A 24 -17.81 -16.33 15.67
C TYR A 24 -18.77 -15.36 14.97
N ALA A 25 -18.73 -15.28 13.65
CA ALA A 25 -19.64 -14.46 12.86
C ALA A 25 -21.10 -14.88 13.06
N GLY A 26 -21.39 -16.18 13.06
CA GLY A 26 -22.72 -16.70 13.32
C GLY A 26 -23.25 -16.34 14.72
N GLU A 27 -22.40 -16.44 15.74
CA GLU A 27 -22.74 -16.01 17.11
C GLU A 27 -23.02 -14.49 17.19
N PHE A 28 -22.18 -13.70 16.52
CA PHE A 28 -22.31 -12.23 16.51
C PHE A 28 -23.63 -11.74 15.91
N VAL A 29 -24.08 -12.35 14.81
CA VAL A 29 -25.32 -11.93 14.13
C VAL A 29 -26.55 -12.73 14.56
N GLY A 30 -26.38 -13.71 15.47
CA GLY A 30 -27.48 -14.58 15.95
C GLY A 30 -28.07 -15.51 14.90
N LYS A 31 -27.39 -15.71 13.77
CA LYS A 31 -27.76 -16.63 12.70
C LYS A 31 -26.51 -17.29 12.12
N PRO A 32 -26.53 -18.59 11.79
CA PRO A 32 -25.38 -19.27 11.23
C PRO A 32 -25.04 -18.68 9.86
N ILE A 33 -23.77 -18.29 9.69
CA ILE A 33 -23.17 -17.94 8.40
C ILE A 33 -22.24 -19.07 8.02
N THR A 34 -22.59 -19.82 6.99
CA THR A 34 -21.78 -20.94 6.57
C THR A 34 -20.65 -20.49 5.63
N ILE A 35 -19.56 -21.26 5.60
CA ILE A 35 -18.48 -21.05 4.63
C ILE A 35 -19.01 -21.12 3.19
N PHE A 36 -19.97 -22.02 2.94
CA PHE A 36 -20.55 -22.21 1.60
C PHE A 36 -21.25 -20.94 1.11
N ASP A 37 -22.02 -20.27 1.96
CA ASP A 37 -22.69 -19.01 1.63
C ASP A 37 -21.66 -17.91 1.32
N SER A 38 -20.63 -17.83 2.14
CA SER A 38 -19.55 -16.85 1.94
C SER A 38 -18.77 -17.13 0.65
N VAL A 39 -18.53 -18.39 0.32
CA VAL A 39 -17.87 -18.79 -0.94
C VAL A 39 -18.72 -18.45 -2.15
N GLU A 40 -20.04 -18.59 -2.09
CA GLU A 40 -20.95 -18.20 -3.16
C GLU A 40 -20.83 -16.70 -3.44
N ILE A 41 -20.96 -15.85 -2.44
CA ILE A 41 -20.79 -14.40 -2.57
C ILE A 41 -19.37 -14.03 -3.04
N ALA A 42 -18.32 -14.68 -2.50
CA ALA A 42 -16.96 -14.43 -2.91
C ALA A 42 -16.70 -14.78 -4.38
N LYS A 43 -17.25 -15.88 -4.90
CA LYS A 43 -17.17 -16.25 -6.32
C LYS A 43 -17.83 -15.21 -7.22
N VAL A 44 -18.98 -14.68 -6.81
CA VAL A 44 -19.63 -13.59 -7.55
C VAL A 44 -18.74 -12.35 -7.55
N ILE A 45 -18.23 -11.93 -6.40
CA ILE A 45 -17.32 -10.77 -6.31
C ILE A 45 -16.10 -10.96 -7.22
N LEU A 46 -15.51 -12.14 -7.22
CA LEU A 46 -14.36 -12.48 -8.08
C LEU A 46 -14.68 -12.37 -9.58
N SER A 47 -15.93 -12.68 -9.97
CA SER A 47 -16.38 -12.58 -11.36
C SER A 47 -16.66 -11.15 -11.82
N LEU A 48 -16.74 -10.19 -10.89
CA LEU A 48 -16.99 -8.79 -11.19
C LEU A 48 -15.65 -8.04 -11.32
N ASP A 49 -15.52 -7.22 -12.35
CA ASP A 49 -14.39 -6.31 -12.48
C ASP A 49 -14.64 -5.08 -11.59
N LEU A 50 -14.30 -5.23 -10.33
CA LEU A 50 -14.45 -4.20 -9.30
C LEU A 50 -13.15 -3.45 -9.12
N PRO A 51 -13.21 -2.12 -8.90
CA PRO A 51 -12.05 -1.37 -8.48
C PRO A 51 -11.54 -1.87 -7.12
N PRO A 52 -10.32 -1.47 -6.76
CA PRO A 52 -9.75 -1.76 -5.46
C PRO A 52 -10.69 -1.34 -4.33
N ALA A 53 -11.05 -2.29 -3.49
CA ALA A 53 -12.00 -2.06 -2.40
C ALA A 53 -11.73 -3.03 -1.24
N LYS A 54 -12.12 -2.63 -0.05
CA LYS A 54 -12.24 -3.49 1.12
C LYS A 54 -13.71 -3.85 1.29
N LEU A 55 -14.03 -5.13 1.17
CA LEU A 55 -15.40 -5.63 1.21
C LEU A 55 -15.62 -6.51 2.45
N ASP A 56 -16.70 -6.27 3.14
CA ASP A 56 -17.12 -7.13 4.25
C ASP A 56 -17.98 -8.29 3.71
N LEU A 57 -17.30 -9.42 3.49
CA LEU A 57 -17.92 -10.64 3.00
C LEU A 57 -18.98 -11.18 3.97
N GLY A 58 -18.71 -11.10 5.28
CA GLY A 58 -19.66 -11.55 6.31
C GLY A 58 -20.94 -10.74 6.28
N LYS A 59 -20.82 -9.44 6.18
CA LYS A 59 -21.97 -8.53 6.08
C LYS A 59 -22.77 -8.79 4.80
N LEU A 60 -22.11 -8.89 3.66
CA LEU A 60 -22.79 -9.19 2.38
C LEU A 60 -23.50 -10.54 2.41
N THR A 61 -22.86 -11.58 2.95
CA THR A 61 -23.46 -12.92 3.08
C THR A 61 -24.69 -12.88 3.99
N TYR A 62 -24.58 -12.20 5.13
CA TYR A 62 -25.70 -12.04 6.06
C TYR A 62 -26.87 -11.27 5.44
N GLU A 63 -26.60 -10.14 4.79
CA GLU A 63 -27.64 -9.34 4.11
C GLU A 63 -28.30 -10.14 2.97
N TYR A 64 -27.53 -10.91 2.19
CA TYR A 64 -28.08 -11.76 1.15
C TYR A 64 -29.08 -12.78 1.71
N ARG A 65 -28.74 -13.44 2.82
CA ARG A 65 -29.64 -14.36 3.49
C ARG A 65 -30.91 -13.74 4.08
N LEU A 66 -30.90 -12.44 4.33
CA LEU A 66 -32.09 -11.72 4.78
C LEU A 66 -32.96 -11.24 3.62
N GLU A 67 -32.37 -11.10 2.46
CA GLU A 67 -33.00 -10.47 1.29
C GLU A 67 -33.04 -11.39 0.06
N ASP A 68 -32.77 -12.70 0.20
CA ASP A 68 -32.67 -13.65 -0.89
C ASP A 68 -33.93 -13.71 -1.75
N GLU A 69 -35.12 -13.59 -1.14
CA GLU A 69 -36.39 -13.56 -1.87
C GLU A 69 -36.56 -12.32 -2.79
N LYS A 70 -35.76 -11.27 -2.59
CA LYS A 70 -35.82 -10.04 -3.39
C LYS A 70 -35.00 -10.11 -4.68
N TYR A 71 -34.10 -11.07 -4.76
CA TYR A 71 -33.14 -11.18 -5.87
C TYR A 71 -33.23 -12.56 -6.53
N PRO A 72 -33.11 -12.63 -7.86
CA PRO A 72 -33.13 -13.90 -8.57
C PRO A 72 -31.97 -14.84 -8.17
N ASP A 73 -30.80 -14.27 -7.83
CA ASP A 73 -29.61 -14.97 -7.38
C ASP A 73 -28.62 -14.04 -6.66
N ALA A 74 -27.56 -14.62 -6.10
CA ALA A 74 -26.49 -13.89 -5.43
C ALA A 74 -25.80 -12.85 -6.33
N ARG A 75 -25.78 -13.06 -7.65
CA ARG A 75 -25.12 -12.13 -8.57
C ARG A 75 -25.87 -10.81 -8.66
N TYR A 76 -27.21 -10.86 -8.80
CA TYR A 76 -28.04 -9.65 -8.83
C TYR A 76 -27.94 -8.88 -7.51
N PHE A 77 -27.96 -9.58 -6.38
CA PHE A 77 -27.77 -8.97 -5.06
C PHE A 77 -26.41 -8.24 -4.96
N VAL A 78 -25.31 -8.94 -5.25
CA VAL A 78 -23.96 -8.35 -5.16
C VAL A 78 -23.80 -7.17 -6.12
N MET A 79 -24.31 -7.27 -7.35
CA MET A 79 -24.28 -6.17 -8.31
C MET A 79 -25.03 -4.94 -7.82
N ASP A 80 -26.18 -5.11 -7.18
CA ASP A 80 -26.97 -3.99 -6.64
C ASP A 80 -26.24 -3.36 -5.45
N LYS A 81 -25.81 -4.17 -4.48
CA LYS A 81 -25.11 -3.67 -3.27
C LYS A 81 -23.77 -2.98 -3.63
N LEU A 82 -23.07 -3.46 -4.64
CA LEU A 82 -21.77 -2.90 -5.06
C LEU A 82 -21.88 -1.91 -6.23
N LYS A 83 -23.07 -1.51 -6.63
CA LYS A 83 -23.30 -0.56 -7.74
C LYS A 83 -22.50 0.73 -7.59
N LYS A 84 -22.41 1.28 -6.36
CA LYS A 84 -21.63 2.48 -6.07
C LYS A 84 -20.10 2.22 -6.16
N ALA A 85 -19.65 1.02 -5.84
CA ALA A 85 -18.24 0.66 -5.94
C ALA A 85 -17.80 0.53 -7.42
N LYS A 86 -18.67 0.01 -8.28
CA LYS A 86 -18.39 -0.14 -9.72
C LYS A 86 -18.29 1.21 -10.45
N SER A 87 -18.94 2.25 -9.95
CA SER A 87 -18.89 3.60 -10.51
C SER A 87 -17.70 4.44 -10.02
N SER A 88 -16.87 3.94 -9.10
CA SER A 88 -15.71 4.66 -8.65
C SER A 88 -14.65 4.74 -9.75
N LYS A 89 -14.09 5.94 -9.97
CA LYS A 89 -12.99 6.15 -10.91
C LYS A 89 -11.80 5.26 -10.53
N GLU A 90 -11.12 4.74 -11.54
CA GLU A 90 -9.86 4.03 -11.36
C GLU A 90 -8.90 4.89 -10.52
N ILE A 91 -8.50 4.37 -9.37
CA ILE A 91 -7.58 5.09 -8.49
C ILE A 91 -6.20 5.03 -9.14
N GLN A 92 -5.72 6.16 -9.62
CA GLN A 92 -4.35 6.29 -10.05
C GLN A 92 -3.46 6.40 -8.80
N PRO A 93 -2.47 5.50 -8.63
CA PRO A 93 -1.61 5.55 -7.46
C PRO A 93 -0.77 6.82 -7.47
N LYS A 94 -0.69 7.50 -6.31
CA LYS A 94 0.18 8.64 -6.10
C LYS A 94 1.64 8.18 -6.09
N ASP A 95 2.48 8.79 -6.89
CA ASP A 95 3.92 8.52 -6.88
C ASP A 95 4.54 8.98 -5.55
N VAL A 96 5.39 8.14 -4.98
CA VAL A 96 6.10 8.39 -3.72
C VAL A 96 7.60 8.37 -3.96
N VAL A 97 8.28 9.33 -3.37
CA VAL A 97 9.72 9.40 -3.27
C VAL A 97 10.12 9.34 -1.81
N LEU A 98 11.00 8.43 -1.43
CA LEU A 98 11.59 8.40 -0.09
C LEU A 98 12.88 9.22 -0.11
N TYR A 99 12.91 10.32 0.61
CA TYR A 99 14.10 11.12 0.79
C TYR A 99 14.83 10.66 2.06
N GLY A 100 15.93 9.93 1.85
CA GLY A 100 16.65 9.21 2.90
C GLY A 100 16.30 7.70 2.94
N PHE A 101 17.34 6.87 3.05
CA PHE A 101 17.22 5.39 3.07
C PHE A 101 17.82 4.80 4.35
N GLY A 102 17.59 5.48 5.46
CA GLY A 102 17.86 4.98 6.81
C GLY A 102 16.87 3.88 7.24
N ARG A 103 16.81 3.56 8.52
CA ARG A 103 15.92 2.53 9.05
C ARG A 103 14.45 2.79 8.67
N ILE A 104 13.95 4.00 8.95
CA ILE A 104 12.56 4.37 8.65
C ILE A 104 12.27 4.29 7.15
N GLY A 105 13.15 4.85 6.30
CA GLY A 105 12.96 4.78 4.84
C GLY A 105 12.90 3.35 4.31
N ARG A 106 13.72 2.43 4.84
CA ARG A 106 13.68 1.01 4.46
C ARG A 106 12.39 0.32 4.90
N LEU A 107 11.90 0.60 6.11
CA LEU A 107 10.64 0.04 6.60
C LEU A 107 9.45 0.54 5.78
N LEU A 108 9.42 1.83 5.45
CA LEU A 108 8.39 2.39 4.56
C LEU A 108 8.45 1.79 3.15
N ALA A 109 9.66 1.56 2.62
CA ALA A 109 9.82 0.88 1.33
C ALA A 109 9.24 -0.55 1.38
N ARG A 110 9.54 -1.32 2.42
CA ARG A 110 8.99 -2.67 2.63
C ARG A 110 7.46 -2.63 2.71
N GLU A 111 6.90 -1.73 3.51
CA GLU A 111 5.45 -1.60 3.70
C GLU A 111 4.74 -1.21 2.39
N MET A 112 5.28 -0.27 1.63
CA MET A 112 4.70 0.08 0.33
C MET A 112 4.79 -1.07 -0.67
N MET A 113 5.90 -1.82 -0.67
CA MET A 113 6.11 -2.95 -1.56
C MET A 113 5.25 -4.17 -1.21
N SER A 114 4.88 -4.36 0.05
CA SER A 114 3.94 -5.42 0.46
C SER A 114 2.51 -5.15 -0.02
N LYS A 115 2.19 -3.90 -0.36
CA LYS A 115 0.84 -3.46 -0.79
C LYS A 115 0.73 -3.22 -2.30
N ILE A 116 1.68 -3.72 -3.08
CA ILE A 116 1.63 -3.63 -4.54
C ILE A 116 0.47 -4.48 -5.08
N GLY A 117 -0.23 -3.97 -6.07
CA GLY A 117 -1.30 -4.69 -6.76
C GLY A 117 -2.50 -3.83 -7.07
N LYS A 118 -3.59 -4.47 -7.48
CA LYS A 118 -4.86 -3.77 -7.72
C LYS A 118 -5.31 -3.08 -6.43
N GLY A 119 -5.34 -1.75 -6.43
CA GLY A 119 -5.72 -0.94 -5.27
C GLY A 119 -4.60 -0.19 -4.60
N GLN A 120 -3.42 -0.33 -5.10
CA GLN A 120 -2.29 0.45 -4.66
C GLN A 120 -2.60 1.95 -4.77
N GLN A 121 -2.62 2.62 -3.62
CA GLN A 121 -2.85 4.06 -3.56
C GLN A 121 -1.55 4.86 -3.62
N LEU A 122 -0.46 4.27 -3.15
CA LEU A 122 0.88 4.86 -3.12
C LEU A 122 1.84 3.95 -3.89
N ARG A 123 2.60 4.52 -4.82
CA ARG A 123 3.55 3.81 -5.65
C ARG A 123 4.96 4.33 -5.41
N LEU A 124 5.82 3.51 -4.80
CA LEU A 124 7.22 3.87 -4.62
C LEU A 124 7.94 3.92 -5.97
N ARG A 125 8.50 5.07 -6.31
CA ARG A 125 9.18 5.32 -7.59
C ARG A 125 10.67 5.58 -7.43
N ALA A 126 11.06 6.27 -6.37
CA ALA A 126 12.46 6.62 -6.16
C ALA A 126 12.81 6.69 -4.68
N ILE A 127 14.09 6.53 -4.42
CA ILE A 127 14.73 6.72 -3.13
C ILE A 127 15.91 7.66 -3.34
N VAL A 128 15.98 8.73 -2.54
CA VAL A 128 17.07 9.71 -2.61
C VAL A 128 18.10 9.40 -1.52
N THR A 129 19.36 9.41 -1.89
CA THR A 129 20.51 9.20 -0.97
C THR A 129 21.61 10.22 -1.26
N ARG A 130 22.48 10.48 -0.27
CA ARG A 130 23.63 11.39 -0.44
C ARG A 130 24.84 10.71 -1.07
N ASP A 131 25.01 9.43 -0.79
CA ASP A 131 26.17 8.68 -1.27
C ASP A 131 26.10 8.49 -2.78
N LYS A 132 27.24 8.58 -3.44
CA LYS A 132 27.34 8.24 -4.86
C LYS A 132 26.84 6.82 -5.11
N ASN A 133 26.13 6.63 -6.21
CA ASN A 133 25.65 5.32 -6.61
C ASN A 133 26.78 4.60 -7.39
N ASP A 134 27.26 3.51 -6.83
CA ASP A 134 28.06 2.51 -7.52
C ASP A 134 27.44 1.13 -7.30
N ALA A 135 27.90 0.13 -8.02
CA ALA A 135 27.35 -1.22 -7.95
C ALA A 135 27.45 -1.83 -6.54
N VAL A 136 28.51 -1.52 -5.80
CA VAL A 136 28.74 -2.03 -4.43
C VAL A 136 27.75 -1.40 -3.46
N LEU A 137 27.56 -0.10 -3.55
CA LEU A 137 26.62 0.62 -2.69
C LEU A 137 25.16 0.27 -3.01
N LEU A 138 24.84 0.04 -4.29
CA LEU A 138 23.50 -0.45 -4.67
C LEU A 138 23.22 -1.83 -4.08
N GLU A 139 24.17 -2.77 -4.18
CA GLU A 139 24.00 -4.10 -3.59
C GLU A 139 23.94 -4.04 -2.06
N LYS A 140 24.73 -3.18 -1.43
CA LYS A 140 24.61 -2.92 0.02
C LYS A 140 23.21 -2.42 0.40
N ARG A 141 22.62 -1.51 -0.39
CA ARG A 141 21.26 -1.02 -0.17
C ARG A 141 20.22 -2.13 -0.36
N ALA A 142 20.38 -2.96 -1.40
CA ALA A 142 19.54 -4.12 -1.61
C ALA A 142 19.61 -5.08 -0.41
N SER A 143 20.82 -5.38 0.06
CA SER A 143 21.04 -6.23 1.24
C SER A 143 20.38 -5.66 2.50
N LEU A 144 20.53 -4.36 2.76
CA LEU A 144 19.90 -3.68 3.90
C LEU A 144 18.36 -3.64 3.81
N LEU A 145 17.80 -3.73 2.62
CA LEU A 145 16.35 -3.86 2.45
C LEU A 145 15.90 -5.31 2.68
N ARG A 146 16.69 -6.31 2.25
CA ARG A 146 16.38 -7.72 2.48
C ARG A 146 16.41 -8.08 3.97
N TYR A 147 17.38 -7.57 4.71
CA TYR A 147 17.65 -7.98 6.09
C TYR A 147 17.56 -6.77 7.03
N ASP A 148 16.74 -6.88 8.05
CA ASP A 148 16.66 -5.91 9.13
C ASP A 148 16.79 -6.63 10.48
N SER A 149 17.67 -6.16 11.34
CA SER A 149 17.99 -6.82 12.62
C SER A 149 16.81 -6.84 13.62
N VAL A 150 15.82 -5.99 13.44
CA VAL A 150 14.65 -5.87 14.33
C VAL A 150 13.40 -6.46 13.70
N HIS A 151 13.20 -6.22 12.39
CA HIS A 151 11.98 -6.56 11.68
C HIS A 151 12.12 -7.82 10.78
N GLY A 152 13.29 -8.49 10.87
CA GLY A 152 13.53 -9.73 10.12
C GLY A 152 13.69 -9.52 8.61
N ASP A 153 13.51 -10.60 7.88
CA ASP A 153 13.69 -10.65 6.45
C ASP A 153 12.51 -9.98 5.72
N PHE A 154 12.79 -9.42 4.55
CA PHE A 154 11.75 -8.93 3.65
C PHE A 154 11.13 -10.11 2.90
N GLU A 155 9.83 -10.26 3.00
CA GLU A 155 9.06 -11.27 2.25
C GLU A 155 8.90 -10.86 0.80
N GLY A 156 9.95 -11.03 0.01
CA GLY A 156 9.96 -10.65 -1.40
C GLY A 156 11.35 -10.69 -2.01
N SER A 157 11.43 -10.35 -3.30
CA SER A 157 12.69 -10.29 -4.03
C SER A 157 13.23 -8.85 -4.06
N VAL A 158 14.53 -8.72 -3.85
CA VAL A 158 15.26 -7.45 -4.01
C VAL A 158 16.55 -7.72 -4.75
N SER A 159 16.81 -7.01 -5.83
CA SER A 159 18.08 -7.03 -6.56
C SER A 159 18.52 -5.62 -6.91
N ALA A 160 19.82 -5.43 -7.04
CA ALA A 160 20.40 -4.20 -7.55
C ALA A 160 20.47 -4.24 -9.08
N ASP A 161 20.14 -3.12 -9.71
CA ASP A 161 20.38 -2.88 -11.14
C ASP A 161 21.32 -1.67 -11.33
N PRO A 162 22.62 -1.90 -11.42
CA PRO A 162 23.58 -0.83 -11.63
C PRO A 162 23.41 -0.10 -12.96
N GLY A 163 22.86 -0.78 -14.00
CA GLY A 163 22.67 -0.20 -15.31
C GLY A 163 21.66 0.94 -15.33
N SER A 164 20.63 0.85 -14.51
CA SER A 164 19.60 1.89 -14.38
C SER A 164 19.67 2.68 -13.06
N ASN A 165 20.72 2.49 -12.25
CA ASN A 165 20.80 3.04 -10.90
C ASN A 165 19.53 2.79 -10.09
N ALA A 166 19.08 1.53 -10.00
CA ALA A 166 17.81 1.20 -9.39
C ALA A 166 17.91 -0.06 -8.51
N LEU A 167 16.92 -0.21 -7.63
CA LEU A 167 16.58 -1.48 -7.01
C LEU A 167 15.35 -2.06 -7.72
N ILE A 168 15.40 -3.35 -8.02
CA ILE A 168 14.25 -4.11 -8.49
C ILE A 168 13.66 -4.83 -7.28
N ILE A 169 12.48 -4.39 -6.83
CA ILE A 169 11.81 -4.92 -5.65
C ILE A 169 10.49 -5.54 -6.08
N ASN A 170 10.31 -6.84 -5.90
CA ASN A 170 9.14 -7.58 -6.38
C ASN A 170 8.81 -7.29 -7.86
N GLY A 171 9.85 -7.19 -8.69
CA GLY A 171 9.72 -6.86 -10.12
C GLY A 171 9.46 -5.38 -10.42
N THR A 172 9.36 -4.51 -9.42
CA THR A 172 9.15 -3.07 -9.60
C THR A 172 10.48 -2.33 -9.54
N THR A 173 10.73 -1.49 -10.54
CA THR A 173 11.92 -0.63 -10.58
C THR A 173 11.74 0.57 -9.66
N VAL A 174 12.66 0.75 -8.71
CA VAL A 174 12.76 1.89 -7.81
C VAL A 174 14.08 2.59 -8.02
N HIS A 175 14.05 3.80 -8.57
CA HIS A 175 15.26 4.56 -8.89
C HIS A 175 16.00 5.00 -7.62
N ILE A 176 17.33 4.90 -7.65
CA ILE A 176 18.17 5.46 -6.59
C ILE A 176 18.79 6.76 -7.10
N ILE A 177 18.33 7.86 -6.54
CA ILE A 177 18.77 9.20 -6.95
C ILE A 177 19.82 9.70 -5.95
N THR A 178 20.93 10.22 -6.45
CA THR A 178 21.95 10.86 -5.60
C THR A 178 21.75 12.38 -5.62
N ALA A 179 21.59 12.99 -4.45
CA ALA A 179 21.54 14.42 -4.31
C ALA A 179 22.04 14.88 -2.93
N ASN A 180 22.67 16.02 -2.86
CA ASN A 180 23.12 16.66 -1.62
C ASN A 180 22.01 17.54 -1.02
N SER A 181 21.18 18.11 -1.86
CA SER A 181 20.05 18.95 -1.45
C SER A 181 18.80 18.65 -2.28
N PRO A 182 17.60 18.92 -1.75
CA PRO A 182 16.34 18.67 -2.48
C PRO A 182 16.26 19.41 -3.81
N GLU A 183 16.71 20.64 -3.87
CA GLU A 183 16.59 21.53 -5.04
C GLU A 183 17.36 21.04 -6.28
N GLU A 184 18.34 20.14 -6.08
CA GLU A 184 19.14 19.58 -7.18
C GLU A 184 18.36 18.56 -8.01
N ILE A 185 17.17 18.12 -7.54
CA ILE A 185 16.48 16.98 -8.12
C ILE A 185 15.37 17.42 -9.07
N ASP A 186 15.40 16.88 -10.28
CA ASP A 186 14.28 16.91 -11.21
C ASP A 186 13.65 15.50 -11.28
N TYR A 187 12.57 15.29 -10.54
CA TYR A 187 11.86 14.01 -10.51
C TYR A 187 11.19 13.69 -11.85
N THR A 188 10.87 14.71 -12.66
CA THR A 188 10.25 14.50 -13.97
C THR A 188 11.16 13.78 -14.95
N ALA A 189 12.49 13.89 -14.78
CA ALA A 189 13.46 13.13 -15.55
C ALA A 189 13.33 11.61 -15.35
N TYR A 190 12.69 11.17 -14.28
CA TYR A 190 12.39 9.77 -13.95
C TYR A 190 10.91 9.41 -14.24
N GLY A 191 10.18 10.28 -14.93
CA GLY A 191 8.75 10.11 -15.18
C GLY A 191 7.89 10.16 -13.91
N ILE A 192 8.35 10.89 -12.89
CA ILE A 192 7.66 11.09 -11.61
C ILE A 192 7.06 12.48 -11.60
N ASN A 193 5.73 12.54 -11.50
CA ASN A 193 4.97 13.78 -11.48
C ASN A 193 4.06 13.81 -10.27
N ASP A 194 3.85 15.00 -9.71
CA ASP A 194 2.97 15.22 -8.56
C ASP A 194 3.27 14.28 -7.37
N ALA A 195 4.55 14.01 -7.10
CA ALA A 195 4.96 13.05 -6.10
C ALA A 195 4.72 13.53 -4.66
N LEU A 196 4.41 12.58 -3.79
CA LEU A 196 4.56 12.73 -2.35
C LEU A 196 6.02 12.41 -1.98
N VAL A 197 6.77 13.42 -1.57
CA VAL A 197 8.12 13.23 -1.01
C VAL A 197 8.00 12.95 0.48
N ILE A 198 8.54 11.81 0.94
CA ILE A 198 8.56 11.47 2.36
C ILE A 198 10.00 11.63 2.87
N ASP A 199 10.22 12.65 3.71
CA ASP A 199 11.52 12.89 4.31
C ASP A 199 11.72 11.98 5.54
N ASN A 200 12.75 11.14 5.46
CA ASN A 200 13.15 10.19 6.49
C ASN A 200 14.52 10.52 7.07
N THR A 201 15.07 11.71 6.76
CA THR A 201 16.44 12.06 7.16
C THR A 201 16.50 12.66 8.56
N GLY A 202 15.42 13.28 9.01
CA GLY A 202 15.39 14.07 10.24
C GLY A 202 16.19 15.38 10.16
N ALA A 203 16.69 15.75 8.97
CA ALA A 203 17.47 16.99 8.79
C ALA A 203 16.59 18.21 8.52
N PHE A 204 15.41 17.99 7.92
CA PHE A 204 14.48 19.04 7.51
C PHE A 204 13.26 19.03 8.44
N THR A 205 13.33 19.75 9.57
CA THR A 205 12.31 19.67 10.63
C THR A 205 11.47 20.93 10.78
N THR A 206 11.74 21.99 10.03
CA THR A 206 10.95 23.22 10.02
C THR A 206 10.18 23.37 8.71
N GLU A 207 9.16 24.23 8.71
CA GLU A 207 8.36 24.50 7.52
C GLU A 207 9.22 24.96 6.35
N GLU A 208 10.15 25.91 6.58
CA GLU A 208 11.03 26.44 5.54
C GLU A 208 11.98 25.37 5.01
N ALA A 209 12.49 24.50 5.88
CA ALA A 209 13.38 23.43 5.47
C ALA A 209 12.64 22.37 4.63
N LEU A 210 11.40 22.03 5.01
CA LEU A 210 10.57 21.10 4.27
C LEU A 210 10.09 21.67 2.93
N ALA A 211 9.81 22.98 2.88
CA ALA A 211 9.40 23.65 1.65
C ALA A 211 10.44 23.53 0.53
N ARG A 212 11.72 23.33 0.85
CA ARG A 212 12.79 23.10 -0.12
C ARG A 212 12.52 21.87 -1.02
N HIS A 213 11.86 20.83 -0.50
CA HIS A 213 11.47 19.67 -1.31
C HIS A 213 10.44 20.03 -2.39
N LEU A 214 9.60 21.05 -2.14
CA LEU A 214 8.56 21.47 -3.08
C LEU A 214 9.13 22.31 -4.23
N THR A 215 10.39 22.75 -4.16
CA THR A 215 11.07 23.41 -5.28
C THR A 215 11.57 22.43 -6.32
N SER A 216 11.66 21.14 -5.99
CA SER A 216 12.06 20.07 -6.91
C SER A 216 10.93 19.83 -7.93
N LYS A 217 11.26 19.85 -9.23
CA LYS A 217 10.27 19.53 -10.26
C LYS A 217 9.68 18.15 -10.08
N GLY A 218 8.36 18.03 -10.14
CA GLY A 218 7.64 16.78 -9.96
C GLY A 218 7.27 16.45 -8.53
N ALA A 219 7.65 17.26 -7.53
CA ALA A 219 7.17 17.18 -6.16
C ALA A 219 5.88 18.00 -5.99
N ASP A 220 4.87 17.42 -5.31
CA ASP A 220 3.59 18.08 -5.02
C ASP A 220 3.37 18.28 -3.51
N LYS A 221 3.76 17.28 -2.72
CA LYS A 221 3.59 17.28 -1.27
C LYS A 221 4.83 16.75 -0.58
N VAL A 222 5.04 17.21 0.66
CA VAL A 222 6.09 16.67 1.52
C VAL A 222 5.49 16.16 2.83
N LEU A 223 5.97 15.03 3.30
CA LEU A 223 5.65 14.43 4.59
C LEU A 223 6.95 14.18 5.35
N LEU A 224 7.02 14.63 6.59
CA LEU A 224 8.15 14.35 7.48
C LEU A 224 7.81 13.17 8.39
N THR A 225 8.72 12.22 8.56
CA THR A 225 8.56 11.06 9.47
C THR A 225 9.13 11.30 10.87
N ALA A 226 9.31 12.56 11.25
CA ALA A 226 9.75 12.99 12.57
C ALA A 226 8.88 14.17 13.05
N PRO A 227 8.93 14.54 14.33
CA PRO A 227 8.23 15.73 14.80
C PRO A 227 8.71 16.99 14.08
N GLY A 228 7.79 17.71 13.46
CA GLY A 228 8.07 18.97 12.76
C GLY A 228 7.76 20.21 13.62
N LYS A 229 8.44 21.32 13.31
CA LYS A 229 8.18 22.63 13.90
C LYS A 229 7.49 23.54 12.89
N GLY A 230 6.38 24.16 13.29
CA GLY A 230 5.63 25.07 12.41
C GLY A 230 4.78 24.37 11.33
N VAL A 231 4.66 23.04 11.37
CA VAL A 231 3.87 22.23 10.44
C VAL A 231 2.83 21.41 11.19
N PRO A 232 1.69 21.06 10.55
CA PRO A 232 0.72 20.13 11.17
C PRO A 232 1.36 18.79 11.50
N ASN A 233 1.16 18.33 12.73
CA ASN A 233 1.59 17.00 13.16
C ASN A 233 0.37 16.06 13.15
N ILE A 234 0.49 14.92 12.49
CA ILE A 234 -0.55 13.91 12.40
C ILE A 234 -0.11 12.72 13.26
N VAL A 235 -0.97 12.34 14.21
CA VAL A 235 -0.78 11.17 15.06
C VAL A 235 -1.92 10.20 14.76
N TYR A 236 -1.55 8.93 14.51
CA TYR A 236 -2.54 7.87 14.37
C TYR A 236 -3.04 7.48 15.77
N GLY A 237 -4.36 7.51 15.96
CA GLY A 237 -5.03 7.17 17.21
C GLY A 237 -6.42 6.64 16.98
#